data_c4d861bcd8d6d08736277684da181853
#
_entry.id   c4d861bcd8d6d08736277684da181853
#
_cell.length_a   1.000
_cell.length_b   1.000
_cell.length_c   1.000
_cell.angle_alpha   90.00
_cell.angle_beta   90.00
_cell.angle_gamma   90.00
#
_symmetry.space_group_name_H-M   'P 1'
#
loop_
_entity.id
_entity.type
_entity.pdbx_description
1 polymer ?
#
loop_
_entity_poly.entity_id
_entity_poly.type
_entity_poly.pdbx_seq_one_letter_code
_entity_poly.pdbx_strand_id
1 'polypeptide(L)'
;MNDTGKTGNGIEICVFPAAGLGTRFLPATKDIPKEMLPLLDRPIIHYGVSEAVDSGCKRIVFITGVGKDSIRNYFSPNPRLVALLREQGRDELADCVEGISELAVFHFVNQPKPRGLGDAIRRAEKICSVFDYFGIILPDDVIRSEKPALSRLDSIRHRFGGSVVQY
;
A
#
# COMPACT_ATOMS: atom_id res chain seq x y z
N MET A 1 3.54 -34.84 -11.78
CA MET A 1 4.53 -34.00 -11.09
C MET A 1 4.26 -32.57 -11.53
N ASN A 2 3.40 -31.88 -10.79
CA ASN A 2 3.10 -30.46 -11.07
C ASN A 2 4.03 -29.62 -10.17
N ASP A 3 5.08 -29.11 -10.80
CA ASP A 3 5.91 -28.06 -10.22
C ASP A 3 5.09 -26.77 -10.25
N THR A 4 4.35 -26.52 -9.18
CA THR A 4 3.77 -25.19 -8.92
C THR A 4 4.93 -24.31 -8.48
N GLY A 5 5.53 -23.60 -9.44
CA GLY A 5 6.59 -22.64 -9.22
C GLY A 5 6.20 -21.63 -8.14
N LYS A 6 6.51 -21.96 -6.87
CA LYS A 6 6.38 -21.07 -5.74
C LYS A 6 7.50 -20.05 -5.80
N THR A 7 7.11 -18.82 -6.04
CA THR A 7 7.98 -17.69 -6.22
C THR A 7 8.61 -17.27 -4.89
N GLY A 8 9.94 -17.13 -4.88
CA GLY A 8 10.73 -16.25 -4.02
C GLY A 8 10.68 -16.48 -2.49
N ASN A 9 11.87 -16.44 -1.88
CA ASN A 9 12.05 -16.59 -0.42
C ASN A 9 11.57 -15.39 0.43
N GLY A 10 10.95 -14.34 -0.15
CA GLY A 10 10.55 -13.11 0.53
C GLY A 10 9.09 -12.72 0.32
N ILE A 11 8.62 -11.71 1.05
CA ILE A 11 7.27 -11.16 0.91
C ILE A 11 7.19 -10.30 -0.36
N GLU A 12 6.44 -10.77 -1.38
CA GLU A 12 6.31 -10.07 -2.66
C GLU A 12 5.04 -9.23 -2.79
N ILE A 13 4.09 -9.39 -1.87
CA ILE A 13 2.80 -8.72 -1.91
C ILE A 13 2.42 -8.19 -0.53
N CYS A 14 1.89 -6.97 -0.48
CA CYS A 14 1.45 -6.33 0.75
C CYS A 14 0.02 -5.81 0.63
N VAL A 15 -0.79 -6.00 1.67
CA VAL A 15 -2.19 -5.57 1.77
C VAL A 15 -2.28 -4.34 2.67
N PHE A 16 -2.99 -3.32 2.21
CA PHE A 16 -3.26 -2.07 2.91
C PHE A 16 -4.75 -1.94 3.20
N PRO A 17 -5.21 -2.22 4.42
CA PRO A 17 -6.60 -2.03 4.83
C PRO A 17 -6.91 -0.55 5.02
N ALA A 18 -7.46 0.10 3.99
CA ALA A 18 -7.73 1.55 3.94
C ALA A 18 -9.23 1.88 3.86
N ALA A 19 -10.13 0.97 4.24
CA ALA A 19 -11.58 1.17 4.12
C ALA A 19 -12.23 1.88 5.33
N GLY A 20 -11.47 2.18 6.38
CA GLY A 20 -11.98 2.82 7.60
C GLY A 20 -12.47 4.25 7.38
N LEU A 21 -13.50 4.69 8.11
CA LEU A 21 -14.14 6.00 7.93
C LEU A 21 -13.33 7.20 8.46
N GLY A 22 -12.27 6.96 9.24
CA GLY A 22 -11.42 8.04 9.77
C GLY A 22 -12.10 8.98 10.77
N THR A 23 -13.16 8.55 11.45
CA THR A 23 -14.01 9.41 12.31
C THR A 23 -13.27 10.12 13.44
N ARG A 24 -12.13 9.58 13.89
CA ARG A 24 -11.30 10.20 14.95
C ARG A 24 -10.63 11.50 14.50
N PHE A 25 -10.52 11.72 13.19
CA PHE A 25 -9.88 12.88 12.58
C PHE A 25 -10.87 13.89 12.00
N LEU A 26 -12.16 13.75 12.30
CA LEU A 26 -13.14 14.74 11.91
C LEU A 26 -12.86 16.09 12.61
N PRO A 27 -13.06 17.24 11.91
CA PRO A 27 -13.67 17.37 10.58
C PRO A 27 -12.69 17.19 9.40
N ALA A 28 -11.37 17.05 9.60
CA ALA A 28 -10.38 16.98 8.52
C ALA A 28 -10.62 15.82 7.53
N THR A 29 -11.19 14.72 8.02
CA THR A 29 -11.46 13.52 7.23
C THR A 29 -12.88 13.44 6.67
N LYS A 30 -13.62 14.57 6.66
CA LYS A 30 -14.96 14.61 6.12
C LYS A 30 -14.99 14.21 4.63
N ASP A 31 -14.08 14.77 3.85
CA ASP A 31 -14.01 14.57 2.39
C ASP A 31 -12.67 13.94 1.94
N ILE A 32 -11.69 13.86 2.86
CA ILE A 32 -10.36 13.32 2.59
C ILE A 32 -10.15 12.07 3.44
N PRO A 33 -9.84 10.90 2.84
CA PRO A 33 -9.44 9.72 3.61
C PRO A 33 -8.28 10.05 4.55
N LYS A 34 -8.30 9.53 5.78
CA LYS A 34 -7.22 9.77 6.76
C LYS A 34 -5.85 9.36 6.21
N GLU A 35 -5.84 8.34 5.38
CA GLU A 35 -4.65 7.79 4.72
C GLU A 35 -4.05 8.76 3.68
N MET A 36 -4.85 9.74 3.23
CA MET A 36 -4.43 10.78 2.29
C MET A 36 -4.07 12.11 2.98
N LEU A 37 -4.13 12.18 4.30
CA LEU A 37 -3.63 13.36 5.02
C LEU A 37 -2.12 13.49 4.79
N PRO A 38 -1.63 14.71 4.50
CA PRO A 38 -0.22 14.92 4.23
C PRO A 38 0.63 14.74 5.50
N LEU A 39 1.76 14.08 5.33
CA LEU A 39 2.84 14.07 6.30
C LEU A 39 4.09 14.58 5.57
N LEU A 40 4.51 15.81 5.87
CA LEU A 40 5.53 16.56 5.12
C LEU A 40 5.09 16.81 3.65
N ASP A 41 5.71 16.11 2.69
CA ASP A 41 5.59 16.34 1.26
C ASP A 41 4.66 15.36 0.53
N ARG A 42 4.16 14.32 1.23
CA ARG A 42 3.35 13.25 0.64
C ARG A 42 2.29 12.71 1.59
N PRO A 43 1.25 12.03 1.08
CA PRO A 43 0.24 11.39 1.94
C PRO A 43 0.84 10.30 2.83
N ILE A 44 0.27 10.13 4.03
CA ILE A 44 0.72 9.12 5.00
C ILE A 44 0.83 7.71 4.37
N ILE A 45 -0.15 7.31 3.56
CA ILE A 45 -0.16 6.00 2.90
C ILE A 45 1.05 5.76 1.99
N HIS A 46 1.65 6.81 1.43
CA HIS A 46 2.83 6.70 0.58
C HIS A 46 4.03 6.13 1.34
N TYR A 47 4.21 6.54 2.60
CA TYR A 47 5.30 6.02 3.44
C TYR A 47 5.17 4.51 3.69
N GLY A 48 3.94 4.04 3.93
CA GLY A 48 3.67 2.61 4.05
C GLY A 48 3.96 1.84 2.75
N VAL A 49 3.61 2.44 1.59
CA VAL A 49 3.93 1.84 0.28
C VAL A 49 5.44 1.78 0.06
N SER A 50 6.18 2.86 0.35
CA SER A 50 7.65 2.86 0.28
C SER A 50 8.25 1.78 1.19
N GLU A 51 7.78 1.67 2.43
CA GLU A 51 8.16 0.61 3.37
C GLU A 51 7.98 -0.80 2.76
N ALA A 52 6.82 -1.06 2.14
CA ALA A 52 6.55 -2.35 1.50
C ALA A 52 7.48 -2.61 0.31
N VAL A 53 7.69 -1.61 -0.55
CA VAL A 53 8.58 -1.69 -1.71
C VAL A 53 10.03 -1.92 -1.28
N ASP A 54 10.51 -1.17 -0.30
CA ASP A 54 11.86 -1.31 0.27
C ASP A 54 12.06 -2.68 0.95
N SER A 55 10.96 -3.33 1.36
CA SER A 55 10.94 -4.70 1.87
C SER A 55 10.91 -5.77 0.78
N GLY A 56 10.83 -5.38 -0.50
CA GLY A 56 10.84 -6.30 -1.64
C GLY A 56 9.47 -6.58 -2.24
N CYS A 57 8.38 -5.97 -1.74
CA CYS A 57 7.05 -6.13 -2.31
C CYS A 57 6.96 -5.50 -3.71
N LYS A 58 6.50 -6.29 -4.67
CA LYS A 58 6.26 -5.86 -6.06
C LYS A 58 4.78 -5.58 -6.34
N ARG A 59 3.91 -5.98 -5.44
CA ARG A 59 2.45 -5.84 -5.56
C ARG A 59 1.86 -5.26 -4.27
N ILE A 60 1.00 -4.29 -4.44
CA ILE A 60 0.28 -3.62 -3.35
C ILE A 60 -1.22 -3.79 -3.58
N VAL A 61 -1.92 -4.25 -2.56
CA VAL A 61 -3.38 -4.43 -2.59
C VAL A 61 -4.02 -3.44 -1.61
N PHE A 62 -4.66 -2.42 -2.13
CA PHE A 62 -5.46 -1.51 -1.32
C PHE A 62 -6.88 -2.03 -1.15
N ILE A 63 -7.32 -2.18 0.10
CA ILE A 63 -8.72 -2.44 0.41
C ILE A 63 -9.35 -1.10 0.76
N THR A 64 -10.14 -0.55 -0.16
CA THR A 64 -10.73 0.79 -0.05
C THR A 64 -12.23 0.72 0.23
N GLY A 65 -12.76 1.75 0.88
CA GLY A 65 -14.21 1.94 1.07
C GLY A 65 -14.82 2.84 -0.02
N VAL A 66 -16.12 3.02 0.06
CA VAL A 66 -16.85 3.98 -0.78
C VAL A 66 -16.31 5.40 -0.55
N GLY A 67 -16.13 6.17 -1.63
CA GLY A 67 -15.64 7.57 -1.57
C GLY A 67 -14.13 7.72 -1.36
N LYS A 68 -13.35 6.65 -1.49
CA LYS A 68 -11.89 6.68 -1.35
C LYS A 68 -11.13 6.65 -2.69
N ASP A 69 -11.70 7.25 -3.72
CA ASP A 69 -11.09 7.31 -5.06
C ASP A 69 -9.76 8.07 -5.09
N SER A 70 -9.53 8.98 -4.14
CA SER A 70 -8.27 9.73 -4.01
C SER A 70 -7.05 8.81 -3.80
N ILE A 71 -7.20 7.67 -3.10
CA ILE A 71 -6.12 6.70 -2.96
C ILE A 71 -5.79 6.08 -4.32
N ARG A 72 -6.82 5.66 -5.06
CA ARG A 72 -6.64 5.13 -6.42
C ARG A 72 -6.00 6.16 -7.34
N ASN A 73 -6.53 7.38 -7.35
CA ASN A 73 -6.05 8.45 -8.22
C ASN A 73 -4.58 8.80 -7.93
N TYR A 74 -4.16 8.75 -6.66
CA TYR A 74 -2.79 9.06 -6.26
C TYR A 74 -1.77 8.06 -6.80
N PHE A 75 -2.10 6.76 -6.78
CA PHE A 75 -1.21 5.69 -7.27
C PHE A 75 -1.47 5.29 -8.72
N SER A 76 -2.38 5.95 -9.41
CA SER A 76 -2.62 5.71 -10.84
C SER A 76 -1.83 6.71 -11.70
N PRO A 77 -1.43 6.33 -12.93
CA PRO A 77 -0.77 7.26 -13.84
C PRO A 77 -1.62 8.52 -14.10
N ASN A 78 -0.96 9.68 -14.15
CA ASN A 78 -1.58 10.95 -14.52
C ASN A 78 -0.84 11.59 -15.70
N PRO A 79 -0.98 11.05 -16.93
CA PRO A 79 -0.22 11.50 -18.08
C PRO A 79 -0.51 12.96 -18.44
N ARG A 80 -1.72 13.46 -18.14
CA ARG A 80 -2.07 14.87 -18.39
C ARG A 80 -1.24 15.82 -17.51
N LEU A 81 -1.10 15.50 -16.22
CA LEU A 81 -0.30 16.32 -15.31
C LEU A 81 1.18 16.24 -15.68
N VAL A 82 1.69 15.05 -15.99
CA VAL A 82 3.07 14.83 -16.43
C VAL A 82 3.38 15.65 -17.67
N ALA A 83 2.53 15.59 -18.70
CA ALA A 83 2.72 16.38 -19.93
C ALA A 83 2.75 17.89 -19.64
N LEU A 84 1.81 18.39 -18.84
CA LEU A 84 1.77 19.81 -18.45
C LEU A 84 3.04 20.26 -17.73
N LEU A 85 3.57 19.45 -16.81
CA LEU A 85 4.80 19.77 -16.09
C LEU A 85 6.01 19.81 -17.02
N ARG A 86 6.10 18.86 -17.96
CA ARG A 86 7.18 18.85 -18.96
C ARG A 86 7.11 20.04 -19.91
N GLU A 87 5.91 20.43 -20.37
CA GLU A 87 5.70 21.65 -21.16
C GLU A 87 6.15 22.93 -20.43
N GLN A 88 6.09 22.93 -19.09
CA GLN A 88 6.56 24.02 -18.25
C GLN A 88 8.06 23.93 -17.88
N GLY A 89 8.80 22.94 -18.39
CA GLY A 89 10.20 22.71 -18.06
C GLY A 89 10.43 22.21 -16.61
N ARG A 90 9.39 21.64 -15.98
CA ARG A 90 9.43 21.13 -14.59
C ARG A 90 9.62 19.62 -14.56
N ASP A 91 10.70 19.16 -15.20
CA ASP A 91 10.95 17.74 -15.45
C ASP A 91 11.09 16.92 -14.14
N GLU A 92 11.78 17.45 -13.12
CA GLU A 92 11.93 16.78 -11.82
C GLU A 92 10.57 16.49 -11.15
N LEU A 93 9.61 17.41 -11.27
CA LEU A 93 8.27 17.21 -10.75
C LEU A 93 7.46 16.23 -11.59
N ALA A 94 7.64 16.25 -12.91
CA ALA A 94 7.04 15.29 -13.81
C ALA A 94 7.51 13.87 -13.47
N ASP A 95 8.81 13.66 -13.28
CA ASP A 95 9.44 12.40 -12.89
C ASP A 95 8.93 11.94 -11.51
N CYS A 96 8.81 12.86 -10.55
CA CYS A 96 8.26 12.56 -9.23
C CYS A 96 6.81 12.06 -9.30
N VAL A 97 5.96 12.69 -10.12
CA VAL A 97 4.56 12.30 -10.31
C VAL A 97 4.45 10.94 -11.01
N GLU A 98 5.23 10.74 -12.06
CA GLU A 98 5.26 9.51 -12.86
C GLU A 98 5.72 8.31 -12.02
N GLY A 99 6.82 8.50 -11.26
CA GLY A 99 7.41 7.49 -10.40
C GLY A 99 6.47 6.95 -9.33
N ILE A 100 5.44 7.70 -8.89
CA ILE A 100 4.47 7.20 -7.90
C ILE A 100 3.72 5.98 -8.43
N SER A 101 3.30 6.01 -9.69
CA SER A 101 2.56 4.90 -10.31
C SER A 101 3.45 3.70 -10.67
N GLU A 102 4.75 3.88 -10.68
CA GLU A 102 5.75 2.86 -11.04
C GLU A 102 6.33 2.13 -9.81
N LEU A 103 6.04 2.59 -8.59
CA LEU A 103 6.56 1.99 -7.35
C LEU A 103 6.25 0.50 -7.24
N ALA A 104 5.06 0.07 -7.67
CA ALA A 104 4.61 -1.31 -7.60
C ALA A 104 3.43 -1.56 -8.56
N VAL A 105 3.04 -2.82 -8.69
CA VAL A 105 1.75 -3.17 -9.31
C VAL A 105 0.63 -2.97 -8.29
N PHE A 106 -0.26 -2.02 -8.54
CA PHE A 106 -1.34 -1.65 -7.62
C PHE A 106 -2.65 -2.37 -7.95
N HIS A 107 -3.26 -2.98 -6.93
CA HIS A 107 -4.58 -3.59 -6.99
C HIS A 107 -5.52 -2.86 -6.03
N PHE A 108 -6.76 -2.62 -6.46
CA PHE A 108 -7.76 -1.91 -5.66
C PHE A 108 -8.99 -2.78 -5.50
N VAL A 109 -9.29 -3.16 -4.27
CA VAL A 109 -10.42 -4.01 -3.90
C VAL A 109 -11.37 -3.21 -3.01
N ASN A 110 -12.66 -3.21 -3.37
CA ASN A 110 -13.65 -2.47 -2.61
C ASN A 110 -14.17 -3.27 -1.41
N GLN A 111 -14.26 -2.61 -0.24
CA GLN A 111 -15.01 -3.07 0.92
C GLN A 111 -16.31 -2.23 1.05
N PRO A 112 -17.45 -2.69 0.56
CA PRO A 112 -18.67 -1.87 0.47
C PRO A 112 -19.25 -1.48 1.84
N LYS A 113 -18.98 -2.30 2.87
CA LYS A 113 -19.42 -2.07 4.26
C LYS A 113 -18.23 -2.22 5.20
N PRO A 114 -18.02 -1.30 6.16
CA PRO A 114 -16.90 -1.34 7.10
C PRO A 114 -17.12 -2.41 8.18
N ARG A 115 -16.83 -3.68 7.84
CA ARG A 115 -16.99 -4.83 8.74
C ARG A 115 -15.75 -5.15 9.58
N GLY A 116 -14.82 -4.22 9.66
CA GLY A 116 -13.58 -4.35 10.42
C GLY A 116 -12.40 -4.86 9.59
N LEU A 117 -11.24 -4.96 10.27
CA LEU A 117 -9.95 -5.29 9.68
C LEU A 117 -9.91 -6.69 9.07
N GLY A 118 -10.45 -7.69 9.76
CA GLY A 118 -10.46 -9.07 9.28
C GLY A 118 -11.24 -9.24 7.96
N ASP A 119 -12.40 -8.58 7.81
CA ASP A 119 -13.15 -8.58 6.54
C ASP A 119 -12.36 -7.86 5.42
N ALA A 120 -11.67 -6.76 5.75
CA ALA A 120 -10.83 -6.07 4.79
C ALA A 120 -9.72 -7.00 4.26
N ILE A 121 -8.96 -7.65 5.15
CA ILE A 121 -7.89 -8.57 4.77
C ILE A 121 -8.42 -9.74 3.94
N ARG A 122 -9.55 -10.33 4.34
CA ARG A 122 -10.19 -11.44 3.61
C ARG A 122 -10.54 -11.08 2.17
N ARG A 123 -10.82 -9.81 1.86
CA ARG A 123 -11.11 -9.39 0.49
C ARG A 123 -9.90 -9.46 -0.44
N ALA A 124 -8.69 -9.48 0.10
CA ALA A 124 -7.48 -9.70 -0.68
C ALA A 124 -7.24 -11.18 -1.04
N GLU A 125 -8.04 -12.13 -0.49
CA GLU A 125 -7.83 -13.57 -0.62
C GLU A 125 -7.55 -14.02 -2.06
N LYS A 126 -8.37 -13.60 -3.03
CA LYS A 126 -8.20 -14.01 -4.45
C LYS A 126 -6.87 -13.58 -5.05
N ILE A 127 -6.32 -12.44 -4.59
CA ILE A 127 -5.06 -11.89 -5.10
C ILE A 127 -3.90 -12.51 -4.34
N CYS A 128 -4.05 -12.70 -3.03
CA CYS A 128 -2.99 -13.21 -2.16
C CYS A 128 -2.83 -14.73 -2.18
N SER A 129 -3.87 -15.48 -2.59
CA SER A 129 -3.87 -16.97 -2.53
C SER A 129 -2.79 -17.66 -3.36
N VAL A 130 -2.19 -16.97 -4.32
CA VAL A 130 -1.09 -17.48 -5.15
C VAL A 130 0.28 -17.34 -4.47
N PHE A 131 0.34 -16.63 -3.34
CA PHE A 131 1.55 -16.41 -2.55
C PHE A 131 1.49 -17.22 -1.26
N ASP A 132 2.62 -17.76 -0.81
CA ASP A 132 2.70 -18.49 0.46
C ASP A 132 2.53 -17.55 1.66
N TYR A 133 2.97 -16.29 1.50
CA TYR A 133 2.93 -15.26 2.53
C TYR A 133 2.59 -13.91 1.90
N PHE A 134 1.97 -13.04 2.69
CA PHE A 134 1.73 -11.66 2.33
C PHE A 134 1.95 -10.75 3.54
N GLY A 135 2.41 -9.53 3.27
CA GLY A 135 2.51 -8.48 4.27
C GLY A 135 1.16 -7.79 4.50
N ILE A 136 1.00 -7.22 5.68
CA ILE A 136 -0.09 -6.30 6.01
C ILE A 136 0.54 -5.07 6.66
N ILE A 137 0.28 -3.90 6.10
CA ILE A 137 0.68 -2.62 6.69
C ILE A 137 -0.58 -1.80 6.93
N LEU A 138 -0.76 -1.29 8.14
CA LEU A 138 -1.81 -0.33 8.45
C LEU A 138 -1.38 1.02 7.88
N PRO A 139 -2.17 1.63 6.98
CA PRO A 139 -1.72 2.77 6.17
C PRO A 139 -1.51 4.08 6.96
N ASP A 140 -1.89 4.12 8.21
CA ASP A 140 -1.70 5.25 9.14
C ASP A 140 -0.59 5.00 10.18
N ASP A 141 0.08 3.85 10.14
CA ASP A 141 1.23 3.54 10.99
C ASP A 141 2.52 3.75 10.19
N VAL A 142 3.26 4.82 10.53
CA VAL A 142 4.56 5.12 9.91
C VAL A 142 5.67 4.72 10.86
N ILE A 143 6.48 3.76 10.44
CA ILE A 143 7.61 3.27 11.22
C ILE A 143 8.90 3.85 10.62
N ARG A 144 9.68 4.55 11.44
CA ARG A 144 11.01 5.02 11.06
C ARG A 144 12.08 4.12 11.68
N SER A 145 12.82 3.41 10.84
CA SER A 145 13.90 2.53 11.27
C SER A 145 14.97 2.42 10.17
N GLU A 146 16.17 1.98 10.54
CA GLU A 146 17.26 1.76 9.58
C GLU A 146 16.96 0.69 8.54
N LYS A 147 16.19 -0.34 8.94
CA LYS A 147 15.73 -1.41 8.05
C LYS A 147 14.21 -1.41 8.04
N PRO A 148 13.59 -1.61 6.87
CA PRO A 148 12.14 -1.69 6.77
C PRO A 148 11.55 -2.71 7.77
N ALA A 149 10.49 -2.32 8.47
CA ALA A 149 9.88 -3.15 9.52
C ALA A 149 9.34 -4.46 8.94
N LEU A 150 8.71 -4.42 7.76
CA LEU A 150 8.19 -5.61 7.09
C LEU A 150 9.32 -6.60 6.72
N SER A 151 10.48 -6.10 6.27
CA SER A 151 11.67 -6.92 6.00
C SER A 151 12.19 -7.61 7.27
N ARG A 152 12.15 -6.92 8.43
CA ARG A 152 12.53 -7.52 9.72
C ARG A 152 11.54 -8.61 10.13
N LEU A 153 10.24 -8.36 9.97
CA LEU A 153 9.19 -9.35 10.24
C LEU A 153 9.36 -10.60 9.35
N ASP A 154 9.69 -10.41 8.08
CA ASP A 154 9.96 -11.51 7.16
C ASP A 154 11.16 -12.35 7.59
N SER A 155 12.24 -11.72 8.05
CA SER A 155 13.40 -12.42 8.60
C SER A 155 13.05 -13.27 9.84
N ILE A 156 12.19 -12.75 10.72
CA ILE A 156 11.69 -13.47 11.90
C ILE A 156 10.81 -14.65 11.47
N ARG A 157 9.92 -14.44 10.51
CA ARG A 157 9.09 -15.49 9.93
C ARG A 157 9.95 -16.63 9.35
N HIS A 158 11.00 -16.31 8.62
CA HIS A 158 11.93 -17.32 8.09
C HIS A 158 12.59 -18.15 9.18
N ARG A 159 12.92 -17.52 10.31
CA ARG A 159 13.60 -18.20 11.42
C ARG A 159 12.68 -19.09 12.26
N PHE A 160 11.44 -18.66 12.51
CA PHE A 160 10.54 -19.32 13.48
C PHE A 160 9.32 -19.97 12.83
N GLY A 161 9.03 -19.68 11.57
CA GLY A 161 7.79 -20.07 10.89
C GLY A 161 6.58 -19.29 11.37
N GLY A 162 5.44 -19.49 10.68
CA GLY A 162 4.15 -18.92 11.06
C GLY A 162 3.98 -17.43 10.76
N SER A 163 2.96 -16.82 11.35
CA SER A 163 2.66 -15.39 11.23
C SER A 163 3.42 -14.59 12.30
N VAL A 164 3.93 -13.43 11.90
CA VAL A 164 4.67 -12.50 12.78
C VAL A 164 3.97 -11.15 12.79
N VAL A 165 3.84 -10.54 13.96
CA VAL A 165 3.20 -9.23 14.17
C VAL A 165 4.15 -8.34 14.93
N GLN A 166 4.20 -7.06 14.55
CA GLN A 166 4.87 -6.01 15.32
C GLN A 166 3.82 -5.22 16.10
N TYR A 167 4.07 -4.96 17.37
CA TYR A 167 3.31 -4.08 18.26
C TYR A 167 4.09 -2.80 18.54
#